data_ab5ecc617c932c20664b3415fa648fee
#
_entry.id   ab5ecc617c932c20664b3415fa648fee
#
_cell.length_a   1.000
_cell.length_b   1.000
_cell.length_c   1.000
_cell.angle_alpha   90.00
_cell.angle_beta   90.00
_cell.angle_gamma   90.00
#
_symmetry.space_group_name_H-M   'P 1'
#
loop_
_entity.id
_entity.type
_entity.pdbx_description
1 polymer ?
#
loop_
_entity_poly.entity_id
_entity_poly.type
_entity_poly.pdbx_seq_one_letter_code
_entity_poly.pdbx_strand_id
1 'polypeptide(L)'
;MRRLKDLVSVGPATLKDFEVLGVNSVEELTKQDATELYQRLCRITNSKMDICCEDVFRAAIEQAKNPQLELEKCQWWYWSGVRKSASGKVAALHR
;
A
#
# COMPACT_ATOMS: atom_id res chain seq x y z
N MET A 1 -2.09 -19.27 9.55
CA MET A 1 -2.24 -17.80 9.61
C MET A 1 -1.23 -17.12 8.68
N ARG A 2 -1.67 -16.18 7.88
CA ARG A 2 -0.77 -15.45 6.96
C ARG A 2 0.14 -14.50 7.72
N ARG A 3 1.36 -14.36 7.23
CA ARG A 3 2.32 -13.37 7.73
C ARG A 3 2.43 -12.25 6.70
N LEU A 4 2.94 -11.10 7.12
CA LEU A 4 3.12 -9.96 6.19
C LEU A 4 3.94 -10.36 4.96
N LYS A 5 4.96 -11.18 5.14
CA LYS A 5 5.83 -11.63 4.05
C LYS A 5 5.11 -12.54 3.04
N ASP A 6 3.94 -13.06 3.40
CA ASP A 6 3.16 -13.93 2.53
C ASP A 6 2.27 -13.16 1.57
N LEU A 7 2.13 -11.87 1.79
CA LEU A 7 1.29 -11.02 0.94
C LEU A 7 2.00 -10.71 -0.37
N VAL A 8 1.24 -10.74 -1.46
CA VAL A 8 1.74 -10.36 -2.78
C VAL A 8 2.14 -8.89 -2.73
N SER A 9 3.18 -8.51 -3.46
CA SER A 9 3.75 -7.16 -3.53
C SER A 9 4.53 -6.74 -2.29
N VAL A 10 4.53 -7.56 -1.23
CA VAL A 10 5.29 -7.25 -0.02
C VAL A 10 6.66 -7.92 -0.11
N GLY A 11 7.67 -7.14 -0.44
CA GLY A 11 9.06 -7.59 -0.49
C GLY A 11 9.84 -7.16 0.76
N PRO A 12 11.16 -7.44 0.80
CA PRO A 12 11.99 -7.10 1.97
C PRO A 12 11.95 -5.62 2.32
N ALA A 13 11.94 -4.74 1.33
CA ALA A 13 11.89 -3.29 1.57
C ALA A 13 10.57 -2.89 2.23
N THR A 14 9.46 -3.46 1.77
CA THR A 14 8.15 -3.16 2.33
C THR A 14 8.01 -3.70 3.74
N LEU A 15 8.58 -4.90 4.00
CA LEU A 15 8.59 -5.45 5.35
C LEU A 15 9.33 -4.53 6.32
N LYS A 16 10.44 -3.95 5.88
CA LYS A 16 11.20 -3.01 6.69
C LYS A 16 10.39 -1.75 6.96
N ASP A 17 9.66 -1.26 5.95
CA ASP A 17 8.81 -0.10 6.11
C ASP A 17 7.70 -0.37 7.14
N PHE A 18 7.08 -1.55 7.10
CA PHE A 18 6.07 -1.92 8.09
C PHE A 18 6.67 -1.99 9.49
N GLU A 19 7.89 -2.51 9.62
CA GLU A 19 8.58 -2.55 10.90
C GLU A 19 8.77 -1.14 11.46
N VAL A 20 9.24 -0.22 10.63
CA VAL A 20 9.42 1.19 11.01
C VAL A 20 8.10 1.82 11.40
N LEU A 21 7.01 1.46 10.73
CA LEU A 21 5.68 1.99 10.98
C LEU A 21 4.97 1.30 12.16
N GLY A 22 5.58 0.27 12.73
CA GLY A 22 4.97 -0.45 13.86
C GLY A 22 3.86 -1.41 13.46
N VAL A 23 3.80 -1.79 12.20
CA VAL A 23 2.82 -2.78 11.71
C VAL A 23 3.47 -4.15 11.73
N ASN A 24 3.03 -5.02 12.62
CA ASN A 24 3.70 -6.28 12.90
C ASN A 24 2.95 -7.53 12.42
N SER A 25 1.72 -7.36 11.97
CA SER A 25 0.89 -8.51 11.56
C SER A 25 -0.11 -8.12 10.47
N VAL A 26 -0.62 -9.14 9.79
CA VAL A 26 -1.69 -8.95 8.80
C VAL A 26 -2.92 -8.36 9.47
N GLU A 27 -3.22 -8.80 10.70
CA GLU A 27 -4.35 -8.28 11.45
C GLU A 27 -4.21 -6.78 11.73
N GLU A 28 -3.03 -6.35 12.17
CA GLU A 28 -2.78 -4.93 12.39
C GLU A 28 -2.93 -4.13 11.12
N LEU A 29 -2.49 -4.72 10.00
CA LEU A 29 -2.56 -4.06 8.70
C LEU A 29 -3.99 -3.77 8.28
N THR A 30 -4.96 -4.60 8.66
CA THR A 30 -6.37 -4.37 8.32
C THR A 30 -6.92 -3.06 8.87
N LYS A 31 -6.27 -2.52 9.90
CA LYS A 31 -6.73 -1.31 10.58
C LYS A 31 -6.05 -0.05 10.05
N GLN A 32 -5.17 -0.20 9.07
CA GLN A 32 -4.36 0.90 8.57
C GLN A 32 -4.96 1.51 7.30
N ASP A 33 -4.58 2.75 7.04
CA ASP A 33 -4.90 3.46 5.82
C ASP A 33 -3.62 3.67 5.02
N ALA A 34 -3.64 3.33 3.73
CA ALA A 34 -2.45 3.38 2.88
C ALA A 34 -1.85 4.78 2.79
N THR A 35 -2.71 5.79 2.62
CA THR A 35 -2.27 7.18 2.52
C THR A 35 -1.61 7.64 3.82
N GLU A 36 -2.23 7.29 4.95
CA GLU A 36 -1.69 7.64 6.26
C GLU A 36 -0.36 6.96 6.51
N LEU A 37 -0.24 5.67 6.19
CA LEU A 37 1.03 4.95 6.34
C LEU A 37 2.12 5.59 5.49
N TYR A 38 1.80 5.95 4.26
CA TYR A 38 2.75 6.60 3.37
C TYR A 38 3.22 7.93 3.96
N GLN A 39 2.29 8.76 4.42
CA GLN A 39 2.62 10.06 5.01
C GLN A 39 3.46 9.91 6.27
N ARG A 40 3.13 8.93 7.11
CA ARG A 40 3.91 8.66 8.33
C ARG A 40 5.32 8.22 7.98
N LEU A 41 5.47 7.36 6.98
CA LEU A 41 6.78 6.91 6.55
C LEU A 41 7.64 8.07 6.07
N CYS A 42 7.06 8.99 5.28
CA CYS A 42 7.76 10.18 4.83
C CYS A 42 8.23 11.03 6.01
N ARG A 43 7.39 11.18 7.03
CA ARG A 43 7.75 11.95 8.23
C ARG A 43 8.86 11.28 9.04
N ILE A 44 8.72 9.97 9.26
CA ILE A 44 9.69 9.21 10.06
C ILE A 44 11.07 9.22 9.40
N THR A 45 11.11 9.03 8.09
CA THR A 45 12.37 9.01 7.35
C THR A 45 12.88 10.41 7.00
N ASN A 46 12.07 11.44 7.26
CA ASN A 46 12.35 12.82 6.90
C ASN A 46 12.73 12.92 5.42
N SER A 47 11.99 12.22 4.58
CA SER A 47 12.28 12.11 3.17
C SER A 47 10.97 11.86 2.41
N LYS A 48 10.89 12.37 1.18
CA LYS A 48 9.74 12.09 0.33
C LYS A 48 9.96 10.74 -0.34
N MET A 49 9.21 9.74 0.11
CA MET A 49 9.28 8.41 -0.48
C MET A 49 8.57 8.38 -1.82
N ASP A 50 8.91 7.40 -2.66
CA ASP A 50 8.24 7.19 -3.92
C ASP A 50 6.75 6.92 -3.66
N ILE A 51 5.88 7.58 -4.43
CA ILE A 51 4.43 7.42 -4.27
C ILE A 51 3.99 5.97 -4.51
N CYS A 52 4.76 5.18 -5.22
CA CYS A 52 4.48 3.76 -5.41
C CYS A 52 4.44 3.00 -4.08
N CYS A 53 5.09 3.50 -3.04
CA CYS A 53 5.01 2.91 -1.70
C CYS A 53 3.58 2.91 -1.18
N GLU A 54 2.83 3.98 -1.45
CA GLU A 54 1.42 4.04 -1.07
C GLU A 54 0.62 2.95 -1.77
N ASP A 55 0.91 2.71 -3.05
CA ASP A 55 0.22 1.69 -3.84
C ASP A 55 0.52 0.28 -3.31
N VAL A 56 1.77 0.04 -2.90
CA VAL A 56 2.15 -1.23 -2.28
C VAL A 56 1.42 -1.42 -0.96
N PHE A 57 1.36 -0.38 -0.14
CA PHE A 57 0.63 -0.43 1.14
C PHE A 57 -0.85 -0.72 0.91
N ARG A 58 -1.45 -0.10 -0.09
CA ARG A 58 -2.86 -0.33 -0.42
C ARG A 58 -3.11 -1.77 -0.83
N ALA A 59 -2.27 -2.31 -1.70
CA ALA A 59 -2.36 -3.70 -2.12
C ALA A 59 -2.28 -4.65 -0.91
N ALA A 60 -1.35 -4.37 -0.01
CA ALA A 60 -1.17 -5.18 1.19
C ALA A 60 -2.38 -5.10 2.11
N ILE A 61 -2.91 -3.89 2.32
CA ILE A 61 -4.07 -3.68 3.19
C ILE A 61 -5.30 -4.39 2.63
N GLU A 62 -5.54 -4.29 1.33
CA GLU A 62 -6.69 -4.95 0.71
C GLU A 62 -6.58 -6.47 0.79
N GLN A 63 -5.38 -7.02 0.65
CA GLN A 63 -5.15 -8.45 0.87
C GLN A 63 -5.40 -8.85 2.32
N ALA A 64 -4.99 -8.00 3.25
CA ALA A 64 -5.19 -8.27 4.68
C ALA A 64 -6.68 -8.35 5.01
N LYS A 65 -7.47 -7.46 4.42
CA LYS A 65 -8.90 -7.41 4.64
C LYS A 65 -9.65 -8.54 3.96
N ASN A 66 -9.17 -9.00 2.82
CA ASN A 66 -9.83 -10.01 2.01
C ASN A 66 -8.86 -11.12 1.61
N PRO A 67 -8.87 -12.26 2.34
CA PRO A 67 -7.97 -13.38 2.01
C PRO A 67 -8.20 -13.97 0.62
N GLN A 68 -9.36 -13.69 0.01
CA GLN A 68 -9.72 -14.23 -1.29
C GLN A 68 -9.68 -13.17 -2.37
N LEU A 69 -8.95 -12.09 -2.15
CA LEU A 69 -8.80 -11.02 -3.12
C LEU A 69 -8.21 -11.57 -4.42
N GLU A 70 -8.78 -11.12 -5.54
CA GLU A 70 -8.28 -11.51 -6.87
C GLU A 70 -6.79 -11.18 -7.00
N LEU A 71 -6.02 -12.09 -7.61
CA LEU A 71 -4.58 -11.93 -7.73
C LEU A 71 -4.20 -10.60 -8.38
N GLU A 72 -4.95 -10.16 -9.38
CA GLU A 72 -4.71 -8.88 -10.04
C GLU A 72 -4.76 -7.71 -9.04
N LYS A 73 -5.71 -7.75 -8.13
CA LYS A 73 -5.87 -6.69 -7.12
C LYS A 73 -4.88 -6.79 -5.98
N CYS A 74 -4.11 -7.87 -5.93
CA CYS A 74 -3.01 -8.01 -4.98
C CYS A 74 -1.75 -7.30 -5.45
N GLN A 75 -1.70 -6.91 -6.70
CA GLN A 75 -0.54 -6.28 -7.31
C GLN A 75 -0.54 -4.78 -7.05
N TRP A 76 0.62 -4.23 -6.69
CA TRP A 76 0.74 -2.80 -6.43
C TRP A 76 0.41 -1.97 -7.68
N TRP A 77 0.77 -2.46 -8.85
CA TRP A 77 0.54 -1.73 -10.11
C TRP A 77 -0.95 -1.57 -10.41
N TYR A 78 -1.79 -2.48 -9.94
CA TYR A 78 -3.24 -2.34 -10.08
C TYR A 78 -3.69 -1.06 -9.36
N TRP A 79 -3.24 -0.87 -8.12
CA TRP A 79 -3.62 0.30 -7.32
C TRP A 79 -2.96 1.57 -7.82
N SER A 80 -1.76 1.47 -8.39
CA SER A 80 -1.11 2.56 -9.08
C SER A 80 -1.99 3.03 -10.25
N GLY A 81 -2.53 2.10 -11.01
CA GLY A 81 -3.47 2.40 -12.10
C GLY A 81 -4.74 3.08 -11.60
N VAL A 82 -5.31 2.59 -10.51
CA VAL A 82 -6.50 3.19 -9.90
C VAL A 82 -6.22 4.63 -9.47
N ARG A 83 -5.10 4.86 -8.79
CA ARG A 83 -4.70 6.20 -8.35
C ARG A 83 -4.53 7.15 -9.53
N LYS A 84 -3.82 6.70 -10.55
CA LYS A 84 -3.56 7.50 -11.76
C LYS A 84 -4.83 7.75 -12.55
N SER A 85 -5.72 6.77 -12.60
CA SER A 85 -7.00 6.90 -13.29
C SER A 85 -7.87 7.99 -12.63
N ALA A 86 -7.92 8.01 -11.31
CA ALA A 86 -8.64 9.03 -10.57
C ALA A 86 -8.06 10.41 -10.85
N SER A 87 -6.73 10.53 -10.81
CA SER A 87 -6.04 11.79 -11.14
C SER A 87 -6.27 12.18 -12.60
N GLY A 88 -6.26 11.19 -13.50
CA GLY A 88 -6.51 11.40 -14.92
C GLY A 88 -7.91 11.94 -15.18
N LYS A 89 -8.91 11.48 -14.44
CA LYS A 89 -10.27 12.00 -14.55
C LYS A 89 -10.33 13.47 -14.17
N VAL A 90 -9.67 13.82 -13.09
CA VAL A 90 -9.61 15.21 -12.64
C VAL A 90 -8.91 16.06 -13.70
N ALA A 91 -7.78 15.60 -14.22
CA ALA A 91 -7.05 16.30 -15.26
C ALA A 91 -7.88 16.45 -16.53
N ALA A 92 -8.63 15.41 -16.90
CA ALA A 92 -9.47 15.43 -18.09
C ALA A 92 -10.57 16.48 -17.98
N LEU A 93 -11.10 16.69 -16.77
CA LEU A 93 -12.13 17.69 -16.54
C LEU A 93 -11.63 19.11 -16.73
N HIS A 94 -10.33 19.32 -16.66
CA HIS A 94 -9.70 20.62 -16.79
C HIS A 94 -9.23 20.96 -18.20
N ARG A 95 -9.43 20.07 -19.14
CA ARG A 95 -9.01 20.26 -20.53
C ARG A 95 -10.02 21.08 -21.35
#